data_ba65d674ee50bf09d53b64b166a1314d
#
_entry.id   ba65d674ee50bf09d53b64b166a1314d
#
_cell.length_a   1.000
_cell.length_b   1.000
_cell.length_c   1.000
_cell.angle_alpha   90.00
_cell.angle_beta   90.00
_cell.angle_gamma   90.00
#
_symmetry.space_group_name_H-M   'P 1'
#
loop_
_entity.id
_entity.type
_entity.pdbx_description
1 polymer ?
#
loop_
_entity_poly.entity_id
_entity_poly.type
_entity_poly.pdbx_seq_one_letter_code
_entity_poly.pdbx_strand_id
1 'polypeptide(L)'
;PYIVVTEFGSTNFNPIASLKNEYDRLEWIEWANNKKIIFQTSKAEKVRERTFRVYDLNTIDSDGSNFKIIENKSIYKDKQNSNISKYESISLVDILEDEENKILVSNYDPRERAVAIFEVNLKNNRFKKIESPFTDSDGDRVTNFIVSEGKIQFADFYDADEGIAKIFYRPNKDDSWTEIYRDNTEDLATDNFNVGGVDKKDGNLFIYSNFDRNFSYI
;
A
#
# COMPACT_ATOMS: atom_id res chain seq x y z
N PRO A 1 3.17 -23.10 6.26
CA PRO A 1 2.03 -22.91 5.35
C PRO A 1 2.49 -22.95 3.89
N TYR A 2 1.58 -23.34 2.98
CA TYR A 2 1.82 -23.42 1.54
C TYR A 2 0.83 -22.53 0.81
N ILE A 3 1.27 -21.92 -0.29
CA ILE A 3 0.39 -21.36 -1.31
C ILE A 3 0.13 -22.49 -2.32
N VAL A 4 -1.15 -22.74 -2.58
CA VAL A 4 -1.59 -23.83 -3.46
C VAL A 4 -2.50 -23.25 -4.53
N VAL A 5 -2.30 -23.66 -5.77
CA VAL A 5 -3.18 -23.34 -6.88
C VAL A 5 -3.92 -24.62 -7.30
N THR A 6 -5.24 -24.48 -7.52
CA THR A 6 -6.08 -25.55 -8.02
C THR A 6 -7.11 -24.99 -9.00
N GLU A 7 -7.51 -25.79 -9.99
CA GLU A 7 -8.64 -25.46 -10.84
C GLU A 7 -9.96 -25.66 -10.09
N PHE A 8 -10.94 -24.82 -10.39
CA PHE A 8 -12.26 -24.94 -9.78
C PHE A 8 -12.88 -26.32 -10.08
N GLY A 9 -13.29 -27.01 -9.04
CA GLY A 9 -13.84 -28.37 -9.13
C GLY A 9 -12.79 -29.50 -9.22
N SER A 10 -11.49 -29.18 -9.22
CA SER A 10 -10.42 -30.19 -9.18
C SER A 10 -10.10 -30.57 -7.72
N THR A 11 -9.69 -31.80 -7.53
CA THR A 11 -9.11 -32.29 -6.24
C THR A 11 -7.58 -32.26 -6.26
N ASN A 12 -6.97 -31.83 -7.37
CA ASN A 12 -5.53 -31.72 -7.49
C ASN A 12 -5.06 -30.37 -6.94
N PHE A 13 -4.25 -30.41 -5.90
CA PHE A 13 -3.65 -29.24 -5.28
C PHE A 13 -2.19 -29.13 -5.69
N ASN A 14 -1.84 -28.05 -6.40
CA ASN A 14 -0.46 -27.80 -6.82
C ASN A 14 0.19 -26.78 -5.87
N PRO A 15 1.10 -27.19 -4.97
CA PRO A 15 1.82 -26.28 -4.10
C PRO A 15 2.85 -25.48 -4.93
N ILE A 16 2.71 -24.15 -4.95
CA ILE A 16 3.59 -23.26 -5.73
C ILE A 16 4.60 -22.50 -4.87
N ALA A 17 4.32 -22.32 -3.58
CA ALA A 17 5.23 -21.69 -2.63
C ALA A 17 5.04 -22.22 -1.21
N SER A 18 6.10 -22.14 -0.40
CA SER A 18 6.05 -22.43 1.03
C SER A 18 6.73 -21.33 1.83
N LEU A 19 6.15 -20.96 2.97
CA LEU A 19 6.80 -20.13 3.97
C LEU A 19 7.74 -21.02 4.78
N LYS A 20 9.03 -20.66 4.80
CA LYS A 20 10.09 -21.56 5.33
C LYS A 20 10.23 -21.51 6.85
N ASN A 21 9.89 -20.36 7.46
CA ASN A 21 10.07 -20.16 8.89
C ASN A 21 8.72 -20.16 9.61
N GLU A 22 8.70 -20.63 10.85
CA GLU A 22 7.50 -20.64 11.70
C GLU A 22 6.97 -19.24 12.04
N TYR A 23 7.83 -18.21 11.94
CA TYR A 23 7.48 -16.81 12.21
C TYR A 23 7.06 -16.02 10.97
N ASP A 24 7.21 -16.62 9.77
CA ASP A 24 6.76 -16.03 8.54
C ASP A 24 5.23 -16.18 8.43
N ARG A 25 4.56 -15.11 8.01
CA ARG A 25 3.11 -15.09 7.82
C ARG A 25 2.78 -14.70 6.39
N LEU A 26 1.74 -15.30 5.86
CA LEU A 26 1.03 -14.81 4.68
C LEU A 26 -0.03 -13.84 5.19
N GLU A 27 0.08 -12.57 4.81
CA GLU A 27 -0.86 -11.53 5.23
C GLU A 27 -2.09 -11.52 4.31
N TRP A 28 -1.85 -11.54 3.01
CA TRP A 28 -2.90 -11.63 1.99
C TRP A 28 -2.33 -12.16 0.66
N ILE A 29 -3.22 -12.54 -0.26
CA ILE A 29 -2.91 -13.08 -1.57
C ILE A 29 -4.00 -12.69 -2.58
N GLU A 30 -3.59 -12.28 -3.78
CA GLU A 30 -4.48 -11.89 -4.88
C GLU A 30 -3.93 -12.33 -6.24
N TRP A 31 -4.78 -12.41 -7.25
CA TRP A 31 -4.39 -12.57 -8.64
C TRP A 31 -4.06 -11.21 -9.25
N ALA A 32 -2.81 -11.01 -9.68
CA ALA A 32 -2.43 -9.83 -10.45
C ALA A 32 -2.90 -9.92 -11.92
N ASN A 33 -3.03 -11.13 -12.44
CA ASN A 33 -3.62 -11.46 -13.73
C ASN A 33 -3.83 -13.00 -13.84
N ASN A 34 -4.27 -13.49 -14.99
CA ASN A 34 -4.57 -14.91 -15.22
C ASN A 34 -3.38 -15.88 -14.99
N LYS A 35 -2.15 -15.39 -14.83
CA LYS A 35 -0.95 -16.21 -14.68
C LYS A 35 -0.11 -15.86 -13.46
N LYS A 36 -0.31 -14.69 -12.90
CA LYS A 36 0.56 -14.14 -11.85
C LYS A 36 -0.21 -13.85 -10.59
N ILE A 37 0.33 -14.33 -9.49
CA ILE A 37 -0.17 -14.12 -8.14
C ILE A 37 0.73 -13.09 -7.47
N ILE A 38 0.12 -12.16 -6.74
CA ILE A 38 0.78 -11.21 -5.86
C ILE A 38 0.37 -11.50 -4.43
N PHE A 39 1.31 -11.41 -3.50
CA PHE A 39 1.02 -11.68 -2.10
C PHE A 39 1.98 -10.96 -1.19
N GLN A 40 1.52 -10.64 0.01
CA GLN A 40 2.34 -10.05 1.05
C GLN A 40 2.68 -11.08 2.11
N THR A 41 3.95 -11.13 2.46
CA THR A 41 4.44 -11.89 3.60
C THR A 41 5.00 -10.95 4.65
N SER A 42 5.02 -11.39 5.89
CA SER A 42 5.70 -10.69 6.96
C SER A 42 6.54 -11.63 7.80
N LYS A 43 7.61 -11.10 8.36
CA LYS A 43 8.50 -11.78 9.29
C LYS A 43 8.86 -10.87 10.46
N ALA A 44 9.14 -11.49 11.61
CA ALA A 44 9.65 -10.75 12.76
C ALA A 44 11.18 -10.62 12.65
N GLU A 45 11.69 -9.41 12.63
CA GLU A 45 13.13 -9.14 12.70
C GLU A 45 13.49 -8.42 14.00
N LYS A 46 14.53 -8.92 14.70
CA LYS A 46 15.03 -8.30 15.91
C LYS A 46 16.15 -7.31 15.54
N VAL A 47 15.96 -6.06 15.92
CA VAL A 47 16.97 -5.00 15.75
C VAL A 47 17.29 -4.43 17.11
N ARG A 48 18.51 -4.70 17.59
CA ARG A 48 18.92 -4.43 18.98
C ARG A 48 17.97 -5.15 19.94
N GLU A 49 17.28 -4.41 20.81
CA GLU A 49 16.33 -4.95 21.80
C GLU A 49 14.87 -4.92 21.35
N ARG A 50 14.56 -4.40 20.14
CA ARG A 50 13.21 -4.27 19.62
C ARG A 50 12.95 -5.28 18.51
N THR A 51 11.76 -5.85 18.49
CA THR A 51 11.28 -6.71 17.41
C THR A 51 10.36 -5.90 16.52
N PHE A 52 10.66 -5.90 15.22
CA PHE A 52 9.86 -5.25 14.19
C PHE A 52 9.27 -6.31 13.28
N ARG A 53 8.10 -6.03 12.73
CA ARG A 53 7.54 -6.81 11.64
C ARG A 53 7.93 -6.17 10.32
N VAL A 54 8.59 -6.95 9.47
CA VAL A 54 9.01 -6.53 8.13
C VAL A 54 8.09 -7.18 7.12
N TYR A 55 7.63 -6.42 6.14
CA TYR A 55 6.69 -6.87 5.11
C TYR A 55 7.39 -6.90 3.76
N ASP A 56 7.22 -8.03 3.05
CA ASP A 56 7.72 -8.22 1.69
C ASP A 56 6.53 -8.38 0.74
N LEU A 57 6.47 -7.57 -0.31
CA LEU A 57 5.53 -7.75 -1.41
C LEU A 57 6.16 -8.68 -2.45
N ASN A 58 5.47 -9.76 -2.78
CA ASN A 58 6.01 -10.84 -3.60
C ASN A 58 5.11 -11.11 -4.81
N THR A 59 5.71 -11.65 -5.87
CA THR A 59 4.99 -12.22 -7.01
C THR A 59 5.52 -13.61 -7.36
N ILE A 60 4.63 -14.44 -7.89
CA ILE A 60 4.95 -15.78 -8.40
C ILE A 60 3.99 -16.12 -9.53
N ASP A 61 4.42 -16.90 -10.50
CA ASP A 61 3.51 -17.41 -11.52
C ASP A 61 2.68 -18.58 -10.97
N SER A 62 1.51 -18.82 -11.53
CA SER A 62 0.57 -19.84 -11.06
C SER A 62 1.10 -21.28 -11.14
N ASP A 63 2.16 -21.48 -11.90
CA ASP A 63 2.90 -22.76 -11.98
C ASP A 63 4.04 -22.87 -10.96
N GLY A 64 4.25 -21.86 -10.11
CA GLY A 64 5.32 -21.80 -9.13
C GLY A 64 6.64 -21.24 -9.65
N SER A 65 6.71 -20.87 -10.91
CA SER A 65 7.91 -20.25 -11.49
C SER A 65 7.97 -18.74 -11.24
N ASN A 66 9.09 -18.12 -11.59
CA ASN A 66 9.30 -16.67 -11.59
C ASN A 66 8.99 -15.96 -10.26
N PHE A 67 9.29 -16.61 -9.13
CA PHE A 67 9.20 -15.94 -7.82
C PHE A 67 10.11 -14.71 -7.77
N LYS A 68 9.56 -13.58 -7.33
CA LYS A 68 10.28 -12.32 -7.15
C LYS A 68 9.77 -11.57 -5.93
N ILE A 69 10.68 -10.92 -5.23
CA ILE A 69 10.38 -9.88 -4.25
C ILE A 69 10.35 -8.53 -4.99
N ILE A 70 9.30 -7.76 -4.77
CA ILE A 70 9.16 -6.42 -5.35
C ILE A 70 9.95 -5.44 -4.49
N GLU A 71 11.05 -4.91 -5.04
CA GLU A 71 11.95 -3.99 -4.36
C GLU A 71 12.19 -2.75 -5.20
N ASN A 72 12.05 -1.56 -4.61
CA ASN A 72 12.37 -0.30 -5.27
C ASN A 72 13.84 0.07 -5.09
N LYS A 73 14.72 -0.58 -5.82
CA LYS A 73 16.17 -0.34 -5.74
C LYS A 73 16.59 1.08 -6.15
N SER A 74 15.76 1.82 -6.88
CA SER A 74 16.10 3.16 -7.34
C SER A 74 16.07 4.22 -6.23
N ILE A 75 15.22 4.02 -5.21
CA ILE A 75 15.10 4.92 -4.07
C ILE A 75 16.30 4.79 -3.13
N TYR A 76 16.92 3.60 -3.08
CA TYR A 76 17.92 3.25 -2.08
C TYR A 76 19.37 3.32 -2.57
N LYS A 77 19.62 3.62 -3.85
CA LYS A 77 20.97 3.62 -4.44
C LYS A 77 21.95 4.60 -3.80
N ASP A 78 21.46 5.67 -3.21
CA ASP A 78 22.31 6.75 -2.70
C ASP A 78 22.60 6.67 -1.19
N LYS A 79 22.21 5.59 -0.51
CA LYS A 79 22.35 5.51 0.95
C LYS A 79 23.39 4.49 1.39
N GLN A 80 24.53 4.99 1.82
CA GLN A 80 25.50 4.28 2.69
C GLN A 80 24.90 3.93 4.09
N ASN A 81 23.70 4.42 4.44
CA ASN A 81 22.99 4.11 5.68
C ASN A 81 21.85 3.13 5.43
N SER A 82 22.21 1.91 5.11
CA SER A 82 21.33 0.82 4.64
C SER A 82 20.34 0.26 5.67
N ASN A 83 20.30 0.73 6.91
CA ASN A 83 19.46 0.11 7.94
C ASN A 83 17.99 0.56 7.92
N ILE A 84 17.69 1.73 7.36
CA ILE A 84 16.31 2.25 7.31
C ILE A 84 15.53 1.62 6.14
N SER A 85 16.18 1.37 5.01
CA SER A 85 15.52 0.84 3.81
C SER A 85 14.93 -0.56 3.95
N LYS A 86 15.44 -1.35 4.90
CA LYS A 86 14.92 -2.70 5.17
C LYS A 86 13.52 -2.72 5.80
N TYR A 87 13.10 -1.62 6.41
CA TYR A 87 11.86 -1.56 7.19
C TYR A 87 10.76 -0.76 6.49
N GLU A 88 11.06 -0.19 5.34
CA GLU A 88 10.09 0.56 4.54
C GLU A 88 9.36 -0.41 3.61
N SER A 89 8.17 -0.84 4.00
CA SER A 89 7.35 -1.74 3.22
C SER A 89 6.84 -1.09 1.94
N ILE A 90 6.80 -1.86 0.87
CA ILE A 90 6.04 -1.55 -0.33
C ILE A 90 4.64 -2.13 -0.12
N SER A 91 3.61 -1.31 -0.26
CA SER A 91 2.22 -1.75 -0.14
C SER A 91 1.54 -1.73 -1.50
N LEU A 92 0.80 -2.78 -1.80
CA LEU A 92 -0.09 -2.80 -2.97
C LEU A 92 -1.19 -1.77 -2.76
N VAL A 93 -1.44 -0.96 -3.80
CA VAL A 93 -2.49 0.04 -3.82
C VAL A 93 -3.59 -0.37 -4.79
N ASP A 94 -3.22 -0.83 -5.99
CA ASP A 94 -4.19 -1.26 -6.99
C ASP A 94 -3.56 -2.24 -8.01
N ILE A 95 -4.40 -3.08 -8.60
CA ILE A 95 -4.05 -3.95 -9.72
C ILE A 95 -4.69 -3.34 -10.96
N LEU A 96 -3.88 -2.94 -11.95
CA LEU A 96 -4.37 -2.31 -13.16
C LEU A 96 -4.96 -3.36 -14.10
N GLU A 97 -6.28 -3.58 -14.04
CA GLU A 97 -6.99 -4.63 -14.77
C GLU A 97 -6.80 -4.53 -16.30
N ASP A 98 -6.75 -3.30 -16.83
CA ASP A 98 -6.57 -3.02 -18.25
C ASP A 98 -5.11 -3.14 -18.73
N GLU A 99 -4.15 -3.25 -17.81
CA GLU A 99 -2.72 -3.30 -18.10
C GLU A 99 -2.07 -4.58 -17.56
N GLU A 100 -2.17 -5.66 -18.33
CA GLU A 100 -1.60 -6.96 -17.99
C GLU A 100 -0.14 -6.85 -17.49
N ASN A 101 0.16 -7.13 -16.27
CA ASN A 101 1.47 -7.05 -15.63
C ASN A 101 1.87 -5.68 -15.05
N LYS A 102 0.93 -4.81 -14.76
CA LYS A 102 1.19 -3.60 -14.01
C LYS A 102 0.35 -3.52 -12.75
N ILE A 103 0.95 -2.97 -11.71
CA ILE A 103 0.30 -2.67 -10.44
C ILE A 103 0.70 -1.28 -9.98
N LEU A 104 -0.09 -0.72 -9.08
CA LEU A 104 0.26 0.47 -8.33
C LEU A 104 0.68 0.07 -6.92
N VAL A 105 1.77 0.66 -6.47
CA VAL A 105 2.27 0.46 -5.11
C VAL A 105 2.56 1.80 -4.46
N SER A 106 2.32 1.90 -3.16
CA SER A 106 2.84 2.97 -2.33
C SER A 106 4.19 2.58 -1.74
N ASN A 107 5.09 3.53 -1.68
CA ASN A 107 6.39 3.36 -1.05
C ASN A 107 6.88 4.69 -0.50
N TYR A 108 7.43 4.68 0.71
CA TYR A 108 8.04 5.86 1.30
C TYR A 108 9.27 6.29 0.51
N ASP A 109 9.29 7.54 0.05
CA ASP A 109 10.47 8.14 -0.58
C ASP A 109 11.27 8.93 0.47
N PRO A 110 12.42 8.42 0.90
CA PRO A 110 13.19 9.05 1.96
C PRO A 110 13.83 10.38 1.55
N ARG A 111 13.88 10.69 0.24
CA ARG A 111 14.37 12.00 -0.25
C ARG A 111 13.32 13.07 -0.05
N GLU A 112 12.06 12.70 -0.24
CA GLU A 112 10.90 13.58 -0.07
C GLU A 112 10.28 13.46 1.33
N ARG A 113 10.72 12.44 2.11
CA ARG A 113 10.24 12.11 3.47
C ARG A 113 8.73 11.92 3.55
N ALA A 114 8.15 11.35 2.50
CA ALA A 114 6.72 11.09 2.42
C ALA A 114 6.43 9.91 1.48
N VAL A 115 5.18 9.45 1.47
CA VAL A 115 4.72 8.36 0.61
C VAL A 115 4.56 8.85 -0.83
N ALA A 116 5.02 8.07 -1.78
CA ALA A 116 4.83 8.28 -3.21
C ALA A 116 4.18 7.05 -3.84
N ILE A 117 3.52 7.22 -4.98
CA ILE A 117 2.93 6.12 -5.76
C ILE A 117 3.81 5.80 -6.95
N PHE A 118 4.00 4.50 -7.17
CA PHE A 118 4.76 3.96 -8.28
C PHE A 118 3.93 2.96 -9.07
N GLU A 119 4.02 3.06 -10.39
CA GLU A 119 3.65 1.97 -11.28
C GLU A 119 4.81 0.96 -11.31
N VAL A 120 4.50 -0.31 -11.13
CA VAL A 120 5.46 -1.41 -11.18
C VAL A 120 5.12 -2.35 -12.31
N ASN A 121 6.09 -2.58 -13.20
CA ASN A 121 5.99 -3.61 -14.22
C ASN A 121 6.45 -4.95 -13.65
N LEU A 122 5.54 -5.90 -13.50
CA LEU A 122 5.79 -7.21 -12.89
C LEU A 122 6.70 -8.15 -13.70
N LYS A 123 6.90 -7.88 -15.00
CA LYS A 123 7.82 -8.68 -15.84
C LYS A 123 9.27 -8.41 -15.48
N ASN A 124 9.63 -7.14 -15.29
CA ASN A 124 11.01 -6.71 -15.13
C ASN A 124 11.32 -5.98 -13.82
N ASN A 125 10.34 -5.87 -12.94
CA ASN A 125 10.43 -5.16 -11.65
C ASN A 125 10.86 -3.68 -11.79
N ARG A 126 10.42 -3.03 -12.88
CA ARG A 126 10.74 -1.62 -13.14
C ARG A 126 9.70 -0.72 -12.48
N PHE A 127 10.18 0.20 -11.65
CA PHE A 127 9.38 1.23 -10.99
C PHE A 127 9.39 2.53 -11.80
N LYS A 128 8.22 3.13 -11.94
CA LYS A 128 8.02 4.46 -12.50
C LYS A 128 7.19 5.25 -11.51
N LYS A 129 7.77 6.30 -10.92
CA LYS A 129 7.03 7.20 -10.04
C LYS A 129 5.93 7.90 -10.86
N ILE A 130 4.68 7.81 -10.42
CA ILE A 130 3.53 8.41 -11.08
C ILE A 130 2.87 9.50 -10.26
N GLU A 131 3.07 9.47 -8.93
CA GLU A 131 2.63 10.51 -8.02
C GLU A 131 3.71 10.81 -6.99
N SER A 132 4.05 12.08 -6.87
CA SER A 132 4.96 12.59 -5.84
C SER A 132 4.16 13.06 -4.64
N PRO A 133 4.73 12.93 -3.43
CA PRO A 133 4.12 13.53 -2.27
C PRO A 133 4.06 15.06 -2.43
N PHE A 134 3.08 15.67 -1.82
CA PHE A 134 2.94 17.12 -1.75
C PHE A 134 2.78 17.57 -0.30
N THR A 135 2.93 18.87 -0.09
CA THR A 135 2.76 19.50 1.21
C THR A 135 1.54 20.41 1.12
N ASP A 136 0.67 20.38 2.11
CA ASP A 136 -0.46 21.28 2.18
C ASP A 136 -0.08 22.72 2.60
N SER A 137 -1.08 23.60 2.79
CA SER A 137 -0.85 24.99 3.18
C SER A 137 -0.25 25.13 4.58
N ASP A 138 -0.44 24.14 5.45
CA ASP A 138 0.04 24.17 6.83
C ASP A 138 1.45 23.56 6.96
N GLY A 139 1.97 23.00 5.85
CA GLY A 139 3.28 22.36 5.80
C GLY A 139 3.27 20.86 6.06
N ASP A 140 2.09 20.28 6.27
CA ASP A 140 1.92 18.84 6.47
C ASP A 140 2.18 18.07 5.18
N ARG A 141 2.60 16.83 5.33
CA ARG A 141 2.90 15.95 4.20
C ARG A 141 1.85 14.88 4.05
N VAL A 142 1.60 14.51 2.79
CA VAL A 142 0.74 13.38 2.49
C VAL A 142 1.24 12.11 3.18
N THR A 143 0.34 11.43 3.86
CA THR A 143 0.60 10.16 4.56
C THR A 143 0.21 8.95 3.72
N ASN A 144 -0.82 9.11 2.89
CA ASN A 144 -1.28 8.06 2.00
C ASN A 144 -2.00 8.65 0.77
N PHE A 145 -2.10 7.86 -0.31
CA PHE A 145 -2.91 8.14 -1.48
C PHE A 145 -3.98 7.08 -1.64
N ILE A 146 -5.19 7.49 -2.01
CA ILE A 146 -6.29 6.60 -2.30
C ILE A 146 -6.47 6.54 -3.80
N VAL A 147 -6.45 5.33 -4.31
CA VAL A 147 -6.55 5.03 -5.74
C VAL A 147 -7.87 4.32 -6.00
N SER A 148 -8.55 4.73 -7.05
CA SER A 148 -9.73 4.07 -7.56
C SER A 148 -9.62 3.97 -9.07
N GLU A 149 -9.79 2.75 -9.61
CA GLU A 149 -9.69 2.47 -11.05
C GLU A 149 -8.39 3.01 -11.70
N GLY A 150 -7.26 2.82 -11.00
CA GLY A 150 -5.98 3.33 -11.47
C GLY A 150 -5.80 4.86 -11.37
N LYS A 151 -6.79 5.59 -10.85
CA LYS A 151 -6.75 7.05 -10.69
C LYS A 151 -6.44 7.43 -9.25
N ILE A 152 -5.50 8.34 -9.09
CA ILE A 152 -5.13 8.92 -7.79
C ILE A 152 -5.92 10.21 -7.61
N GLN A 153 -7.02 10.15 -6.87
CA GLN A 153 -7.95 11.26 -6.71
C GLN A 153 -8.05 11.78 -5.29
N PHE A 154 -7.64 11.01 -4.30
CA PHE A 154 -7.68 11.41 -2.90
C PHE A 154 -6.31 11.24 -2.25
N ALA A 155 -6.03 12.05 -1.24
CA ALA A 155 -4.84 11.97 -0.43
C ALA A 155 -5.17 12.26 1.04
N ASP A 156 -4.57 11.47 1.92
CA ASP A 156 -4.66 11.62 3.37
C ASP A 156 -3.48 12.40 3.90
N PHE A 157 -3.76 13.24 4.89
CA PHE A 157 -2.77 13.91 5.72
C PHE A 157 -3.07 13.61 7.18
N TYR A 158 -2.03 13.47 7.94
CA TYR A 158 -2.14 13.34 9.39
C TYR A 158 -1.02 14.12 10.05
N ASP A 159 -1.39 15.14 10.79
CA ASP A 159 -0.50 15.86 11.68
C ASP A 159 -0.53 15.20 13.06
N ALA A 160 0.58 14.53 13.40
CA ALA A 160 0.71 13.85 14.68
C ALA A 160 0.92 14.80 15.86
N ASP A 161 1.39 16.02 15.62
CA ASP A 161 1.66 17.01 16.65
C ASP A 161 0.37 17.74 17.08
N GLU A 162 -0.49 18.04 16.10
CA GLU A 162 -1.79 18.69 16.34
C GLU A 162 -2.96 17.70 16.42
N GLY A 163 -2.74 16.45 16.00
CA GLY A 163 -3.79 15.45 15.96
C GLY A 163 -4.86 15.70 14.90
N ILE A 164 -4.50 16.34 13.80
CA ILE A 164 -5.43 16.71 12.73
C ILE A 164 -5.33 15.72 11.58
N ALA A 165 -6.47 15.18 11.16
CA ALA A 165 -6.59 14.42 9.92
C ALA A 165 -7.24 15.29 8.83
N LYS A 166 -6.68 15.25 7.62
CA LYS A 166 -7.20 16.00 6.46
C LYS A 166 -7.35 15.07 5.26
N ILE A 167 -8.35 15.31 4.42
CA ILE A 167 -8.49 14.66 3.12
C ILE A 167 -8.49 15.70 2.04
N PHE A 168 -7.69 15.45 1.02
CA PHE A 168 -7.64 16.23 -0.19
C PHE A 168 -8.21 15.43 -1.36
N TYR A 169 -8.85 16.14 -2.26
CA TYR A 169 -9.42 15.61 -3.50
C TYR A 169 -8.94 16.40 -4.70
N ARG A 170 -8.75 15.72 -5.83
CA ARG A 170 -8.63 16.32 -7.16
C ARG A 170 -9.36 15.47 -8.19
N PRO A 171 -10.16 16.04 -9.10
CA PRO A 171 -10.89 15.27 -10.11
C PRO A 171 -9.99 14.62 -11.16
N ASN A 172 -8.90 15.31 -11.58
CA ASN A 172 -7.96 14.80 -12.57
C ASN A 172 -6.52 15.04 -12.12
N LYS A 173 -5.57 14.33 -12.74
CA LYS A 173 -4.15 14.37 -12.39
C LYS A 173 -3.54 15.79 -12.47
N ASP A 174 -4.00 16.60 -13.42
CA ASP A 174 -3.46 17.93 -13.66
C ASP A 174 -4.17 19.02 -12.84
N ASP A 175 -5.22 18.67 -12.11
CA ASP A 175 -5.95 19.58 -11.24
C ASP A 175 -5.21 19.78 -9.90
N SER A 176 -5.48 20.92 -9.26
CA SER A 176 -4.96 21.21 -7.94
C SER A 176 -5.69 20.39 -6.88
N TRP A 177 -4.96 19.99 -5.85
CA TRP A 177 -5.53 19.36 -4.66
C TRP A 177 -6.36 20.38 -3.86
N THR A 178 -7.57 19.97 -3.46
CA THR A 178 -8.51 20.76 -2.66
C THR A 178 -8.82 20.01 -1.37
N GLU A 179 -8.65 20.66 -0.23
CA GLU A 179 -9.07 20.09 1.06
C GLU A 179 -10.61 19.97 1.07
N ILE A 180 -11.09 18.76 1.31
CA ILE A 180 -12.53 18.45 1.36
C ILE A 180 -13.00 18.03 2.74
N TYR A 181 -12.06 17.68 3.62
CA TYR A 181 -12.35 17.29 4.99
C TYR A 181 -11.18 17.62 5.90
N ARG A 182 -11.51 18.09 7.11
CA ARG A 182 -10.57 18.32 8.21
C ARG A 182 -11.24 17.89 9.51
N ASP A 183 -10.57 17.03 10.23
CA ASP A 183 -10.95 16.63 11.58
C ASP A 183 -10.04 17.37 12.59
N ASN A 184 -10.65 18.07 13.51
CA ASN A 184 -9.95 18.82 14.58
C ASN A 184 -10.19 18.20 15.96
N THR A 185 -10.29 16.89 16.03
CA THR A 185 -10.57 16.22 17.31
C THR A 185 -9.39 16.33 18.25
N GLU A 186 -9.61 16.95 19.41
CA GLU A 186 -8.63 17.03 20.50
C GLU A 186 -8.40 15.65 21.17
N ASP A 187 -9.20 14.64 20.84
CA ASP A 187 -9.22 13.34 21.54
C ASP A 187 -8.96 12.16 20.60
N LEU A 188 -7.80 12.19 19.94
CA LEU A 188 -7.37 11.14 18.99
C LEU A 188 -7.23 9.74 19.59
N ALA A 189 -7.18 9.62 20.90
CA ALA A 189 -7.10 8.32 21.56
C ALA A 189 -8.38 7.50 21.37
N THR A 190 -9.50 8.15 21.03
CA THR A 190 -10.81 7.52 20.87
C THR A 190 -11.38 7.60 19.47
N ASP A 191 -10.93 8.56 18.65
CA ASP A 191 -11.49 8.78 17.34
C ASP A 191 -10.64 8.14 16.25
N ASN A 192 -11.21 7.12 15.60
CA ASN A 192 -10.63 6.50 14.42
C ASN A 192 -11.26 7.14 13.18
N PHE A 193 -10.41 7.71 12.34
CA PHE A 193 -10.77 8.21 11.04
C PHE A 193 -9.93 7.50 9.98
N ASN A 194 -10.59 6.79 9.08
CA ASN A 194 -9.91 6.10 7.97
C ASN A 194 -10.73 6.23 6.71
N VAL A 195 -10.06 6.41 5.59
CA VAL A 195 -10.69 6.31 4.29
C VAL A 195 -10.76 4.84 3.90
N GLY A 196 -11.98 4.33 3.77
CA GLY A 196 -12.24 2.93 3.44
C GLY A 196 -12.13 2.61 1.96
N GLY A 197 -12.27 3.63 1.10
CA GLY A 197 -12.19 3.46 -0.35
C GLY A 197 -13.15 4.38 -1.11
N VAL A 198 -13.22 4.19 -2.42
CA VAL A 198 -14.11 4.91 -3.33
C VAL A 198 -15.09 3.92 -3.96
N ASP A 199 -16.37 4.27 -3.96
CA ASP A 199 -17.36 3.53 -4.75
C ASP A 199 -17.05 3.69 -6.24
N LYS A 200 -16.72 2.59 -6.89
CA LYS A 200 -16.37 2.59 -8.32
C LYS A 200 -17.53 3.06 -9.21
N LYS A 201 -18.77 2.91 -8.78
CA LYS A 201 -19.94 3.25 -9.58
C LYS A 201 -20.30 4.72 -9.52
N ASP A 202 -20.30 5.29 -8.32
CA ASP A 202 -20.84 6.62 -8.07
C ASP A 202 -19.75 7.64 -7.67
N GLY A 203 -18.51 7.18 -7.51
CA GLY A 203 -17.36 8.00 -7.09
C GLY A 203 -17.46 8.50 -5.64
N ASN A 204 -18.34 7.92 -4.84
CA ASN A 204 -18.50 8.29 -3.44
C ASN A 204 -17.30 7.81 -2.61
N LEU A 205 -16.82 8.64 -1.71
CA LEU A 205 -15.78 8.30 -0.75
C LEU A 205 -16.42 7.64 0.47
N PHE A 206 -16.00 6.41 0.80
CA PHE A 206 -16.34 5.76 2.05
C PHE A 206 -15.36 6.17 3.13
N ILE A 207 -15.87 6.77 4.19
CA ILE A 207 -15.12 7.15 5.37
C ILE A 207 -15.57 6.27 6.52
N TYR A 208 -14.61 5.62 7.17
CA TYR A 208 -14.83 4.89 8.40
C TYR A 208 -14.44 5.78 9.58
N SER A 209 -15.42 6.15 10.41
CA SER A 209 -15.20 7.04 11.54
C SER A 209 -16.07 6.64 12.72
N ASN A 210 -15.56 6.82 13.94
CA ASN A 210 -16.32 6.74 15.18
C ASN A 210 -16.60 8.11 15.77
N PHE A 211 -16.49 9.18 14.99
CA PHE A 211 -16.76 10.54 15.42
C PHE A 211 -18.10 10.66 16.14
N ASP A 212 -18.11 11.31 17.29
CA ASP A 212 -19.29 11.51 18.16
C ASP A 212 -19.97 10.22 18.66
N ARG A 213 -19.29 9.05 18.61
CA ARG A 213 -19.86 7.77 19.02
C ARG A 213 -18.83 6.83 19.59
N ASN A 214 -19.28 5.92 20.46
CA ASN A 214 -18.43 4.87 21.01
C ASN A 214 -18.13 3.71 20.05
N PHE A 215 -18.61 3.78 18.80
CA PHE A 215 -18.43 2.74 17.78
C PHE A 215 -18.15 3.38 16.42
N SER A 216 -17.33 2.69 15.63
CA SER A 216 -17.05 3.11 14.26
C SER A 216 -18.23 2.83 13.32
N TYR A 217 -18.45 3.73 12.36
CA TYR A 217 -19.47 3.63 11.32
C TYR A 217 -18.86 3.77 9.93
N ILE A 218 -19.51 3.17 8.96
CA ILE A 218 -19.21 3.32 7.54
C ILE A 218 -20.24 4.28 6.94
#